data_0e23e512c05165732a60947456c0d5ae
#
_entry.id   0e23e512c05165732a60947456c0d5ae
#
_cell.length_a   1.000
_cell.length_b   1.000
_cell.length_c   1.000
_cell.angle_alpha   90.00
_cell.angle_beta   90.00
_cell.angle_gamma   90.00
#
_symmetry.space_group_name_H-M   'P 1'
#
loop_
_entity.id
_entity.type
_entity.pdbx_description
1 polymer ?
#
loop_
_entity_poly.entity_id
_entity_poly.type
_entity_poly.pdbx_seq_one_letter_code
_entity_poly.pdbx_strand_id
1 'polypeptide(L)'
;DHRRLKISPALRFLATINNDHTTETLSPRLVDRAAVITLPAADRAALIRTARSFTPQIISWAALSSLFSAGTTPLTGAAGEGLEELISLTAAAGTPMSIRVQLAFEKAVLGGLPVFREDPKLEQSAADAALDCAAASRLLPHLSGNGPDYRSALVNLLDAAHRRRLVRTAGLLETMISRGDRALGYFSFL
;
A
#
# COMPACT_ATOMS: atom_id res chain seq x y z
N ASP A 1 -29.50 26.44 14.89
CA ASP A 1 -28.43 25.69 15.59
C ASP A 1 -27.98 24.52 14.72
N HIS A 2 -26.92 24.73 13.94
CA HIS A 2 -26.29 23.61 13.22
C HIS A 2 -25.56 22.72 14.23
N ARG A 3 -26.18 21.63 14.63
CA ARG A 3 -25.56 20.62 15.50
C ARG A 3 -24.37 20.02 14.75
N ARG A 4 -23.17 20.42 15.11
CA ARG A 4 -21.94 19.81 14.61
C ARG A 4 -21.80 18.42 15.21
N LEU A 5 -21.92 17.39 14.37
CA LEU A 5 -21.65 16.03 14.80
C LEU A 5 -20.13 15.87 15.01
N LYS A 6 -19.73 15.62 16.25
CA LYS A 6 -18.33 15.41 16.58
C LYS A 6 -18.01 13.92 16.46
N ILE A 7 -17.30 13.55 15.40
CA ILE A 7 -16.87 12.17 15.20
C ILE A 7 -15.71 11.86 16.13
N SER A 8 -15.80 10.72 16.84
CA SER A 8 -14.70 10.26 17.70
C SER A 8 -13.43 9.99 16.87
N PRO A 9 -12.23 10.43 17.32
CA PRO A 9 -10.97 10.09 16.67
C PRO A 9 -10.67 8.58 16.67
N ALA A 10 -11.35 7.80 17.50
CA ALA A 10 -11.27 6.33 17.51
C ALA A 10 -12.05 5.66 16.37
N LEU A 11 -12.97 6.38 15.70
CA LEU A 11 -13.75 5.82 14.61
C LEU A 11 -12.87 5.56 13.39
N ARG A 12 -13.01 4.38 12.81
CA ARG A 12 -12.36 3.97 11.57
C ARG A 12 -13.40 3.49 10.58
N PHE A 13 -13.17 3.80 9.31
CA PHE A 13 -14.03 3.37 8.22
C PHE A 13 -13.30 2.27 7.45
N LEU A 14 -13.97 1.14 7.27
CA LEU A 14 -13.58 0.10 6.34
C LEU A 14 -14.66 0.00 5.26
N ALA A 15 -14.22 -0.15 4.01
CA ALA A 15 -15.10 -0.40 2.89
C ALA A 15 -14.50 -1.51 2.03
N THR A 16 -15.36 -2.28 1.39
CA THR A 16 -14.95 -3.27 0.39
C THR A 16 -15.46 -2.85 -0.97
N ILE A 17 -14.63 -3.05 -1.99
CA ILE A 17 -14.98 -2.81 -3.39
C ILE A 17 -14.61 -4.04 -4.21
N ASN A 18 -15.40 -4.33 -5.23
CA ASN A 18 -15.00 -5.28 -6.24
C ASN A 18 -14.16 -4.54 -7.28
N ASN A 19 -13.04 -5.13 -7.67
CA ASN A 19 -12.20 -4.59 -8.74
C ASN A 19 -12.39 -5.45 -9.99
N ASP A 20 -13.49 -5.22 -10.70
CA ASP A 20 -13.82 -5.88 -11.95
C ASP A 20 -14.08 -4.82 -13.05
N HIS A 21 -14.27 -5.30 -14.28
CA HIS A 21 -14.48 -4.44 -15.46
C HIS A 21 -15.78 -3.61 -15.43
N THR A 22 -16.66 -3.83 -14.46
CA THR A 22 -17.91 -3.07 -14.28
C THR A 22 -17.80 -2.01 -13.20
N THR A 23 -16.68 -2.02 -12.43
CA THR A 23 -16.48 -1.11 -11.32
C THR A 23 -15.92 0.23 -11.80
N GLU A 24 -16.53 1.33 -11.39
CA GLU A 24 -15.98 2.66 -11.63
C GLU A 24 -14.68 2.85 -10.85
N THR A 25 -13.73 3.55 -11.45
CA THR A 25 -12.46 3.88 -10.81
C THR A 25 -12.67 4.74 -9.57
N LEU A 26 -11.96 4.43 -8.50
CA LEU A 26 -12.00 5.26 -7.29
C LEU A 26 -11.51 6.68 -7.60
N SER A 27 -12.20 7.67 -7.03
CA SER A 27 -11.76 9.05 -7.24
C SER A 27 -10.36 9.25 -6.66
N PRO A 28 -9.49 10.03 -7.32
CA PRO A 28 -8.15 10.34 -6.81
C PRO A 28 -8.15 10.92 -5.39
N ARG A 29 -9.21 11.69 -5.04
CA ARG A 29 -9.39 12.26 -3.69
C ARG A 29 -9.61 11.20 -2.62
N LEU A 30 -10.23 10.08 -2.96
CA LEU A 30 -10.43 8.96 -2.04
C LEU A 30 -9.12 8.18 -1.87
N VAL A 31 -8.47 7.85 -2.97
CA VAL A 31 -7.17 7.13 -2.97
C VAL A 31 -6.11 7.90 -2.19
N ASP A 32 -6.09 9.23 -2.30
CA ASP A 32 -5.18 10.13 -1.58
C ASP A 32 -5.33 10.04 -0.03
N ARG A 33 -6.46 9.54 0.46
CA ARG A 33 -6.81 9.50 1.88
C ARG A 33 -6.94 8.10 2.45
N ALA A 34 -7.18 7.12 1.61
CA ALA A 34 -7.38 5.73 2.02
C ALA A 34 -6.09 4.90 1.90
N ALA A 35 -5.97 3.83 2.68
CA ALA A 35 -5.08 2.73 2.36
C ALA A 35 -5.87 1.71 1.57
N VAL A 36 -5.37 1.32 0.41
CA VAL A 36 -6.00 0.29 -0.41
C VAL A 36 -5.30 -1.03 -0.14
N ILE A 37 -6.05 -2.04 0.29
CA ILE A 37 -5.52 -3.38 0.56
C ILE A 37 -6.09 -4.33 -0.49
N THR A 38 -5.24 -4.80 -1.39
CA THR A 38 -5.61 -5.80 -2.37
C THR A 38 -5.56 -7.19 -1.74
N LEU A 39 -6.68 -7.88 -1.77
CA LEU A 39 -6.74 -9.28 -1.35
C LEU A 39 -6.42 -10.18 -2.54
N PRO A 40 -5.54 -11.18 -2.38
CA PRO A 40 -5.30 -12.17 -3.42
C PRO A 40 -6.59 -12.98 -3.66
N ALA A 41 -6.72 -13.52 -4.86
CA ALA A 41 -7.80 -14.46 -5.15
C ALA A 41 -7.75 -15.63 -4.15
N ALA A 42 -8.90 -15.93 -3.55
CA ALA A 42 -8.99 -17.00 -2.57
C ALA A 42 -8.79 -18.37 -3.25
N ASP A 43 -7.85 -19.14 -2.75
CA ASP A 43 -7.77 -20.55 -3.10
C ASP A 43 -8.89 -21.32 -2.38
N ARG A 44 -9.76 -21.98 -3.16
CA ARG A 44 -10.85 -22.78 -2.63
C ARG A 44 -10.38 -23.84 -1.63
N ALA A 45 -9.21 -24.43 -1.84
CA ALA A 45 -8.60 -25.40 -0.94
C ALA A 45 -8.17 -24.77 0.39
N ALA A 46 -7.73 -23.52 0.38
CA ALA A 46 -7.38 -22.76 1.57
C ALA A 46 -8.62 -22.37 2.39
N LEU A 47 -9.74 -22.02 1.75
CA LEU A 47 -10.99 -21.69 2.42
C LEU A 47 -11.55 -22.86 3.25
N ILE A 48 -11.40 -24.10 2.77
CA ILE A 48 -11.86 -25.30 3.48
C ILE A 48 -11.01 -25.61 4.71
N ARG A 49 -9.73 -25.20 4.71
CA ARG A 49 -8.78 -25.48 5.80
C ARG A 49 -8.77 -24.43 6.92
N THR A 50 -9.36 -23.27 6.72
CA THR A 50 -9.22 -22.12 7.61
C THR A 50 -10.45 -21.73 8.38
N ALA A 51 -11.32 -22.68 8.74
CA ALA A 51 -12.30 -22.46 9.81
C ALA A 51 -11.54 -22.31 11.16
N ARG A 52 -10.73 -21.25 11.31
CA ARG A 52 -10.12 -20.91 12.58
C ARG A 52 -11.16 -20.26 13.46
N SER A 53 -11.34 -20.78 14.65
CA SER A 53 -12.08 -20.08 15.70
C SER A 53 -11.35 -18.76 15.99
N PHE A 54 -11.99 -17.64 15.71
CA PHE A 54 -11.47 -16.32 16.02
C PHE A 54 -11.98 -15.92 17.40
N THR A 55 -11.08 -15.69 18.32
CA THR A 55 -11.41 -15.06 19.60
C THR A 55 -11.24 -13.56 19.46
N PRO A 56 -12.31 -12.77 19.51
CA PRO A 56 -12.21 -11.32 19.40
C PRO A 56 -11.37 -10.77 20.55
N GLN A 57 -10.37 -9.95 20.23
CA GLN A 57 -9.59 -9.21 21.23
C GLN A 57 -10.05 -7.75 21.23
N ILE A 58 -10.34 -7.23 22.41
CA ILE A 58 -10.64 -5.82 22.60
C ILE A 58 -9.34 -5.08 22.80
N ILE A 59 -8.95 -4.25 21.82
CA ILE A 59 -7.77 -3.41 21.90
C ILE A 59 -8.24 -1.99 22.26
N SER A 60 -7.69 -1.42 23.34
CA SER A 60 -8.00 -0.05 23.71
C SER A 60 -7.47 0.95 22.68
N TRP A 61 -8.15 2.09 22.53
CA TRP A 61 -7.67 3.16 21.65
C TRP A 61 -6.27 3.64 22.04
N ALA A 62 -5.96 3.70 23.34
CA ALA A 62 -4.64 4.08 23.82
C ALA A 62 -3.55 3.10 23.36
N ALA A 63 -3.80 1.78 23.47
CA ALA A 63 -2.87 0.77 22.99
C ALA A 63 -2.71 0.82 21.47
N LEU A 64 -3.80 1.00 20.73
CA LEU A 64 -3.75 1.13 19.27
C LEU A 64 -3.01 2.40 18.85
N SER A 65 -3.28 3.54 19.48
CA SER A 65 -2.64 4.81 19.15
C SER A 65 -1.15 4.83 19.48
N SER A 66 -0.71 4.12 20.52
CA SER A 66 0.71 4.02 20.88
C SER A 66 1.53 3.29 19.82
N LEU A 67 0.94 2.31 19.13
CA LEU A 67 1.58 1.63 17.99
C LEU A 67 1.80 2.56 16.80
N PHE A 68 0.95 3.56 16.62
CA PHE A 68 1.00 4.52 15.50
C PHE A 68 1.54 5.88 15.90
N SER A 69 1.86 6.10 17.17
CA SER A 69 2.58 7.28 17.66
C SER A 69 4.09 7.16 17.44
N ALA A 70 4.50 6.42 16.41
CA ALA A 70 5.87 6.44 15.93
C ALA A 70 6.24 7.91 15.68
N GLY A 71 7.21 8.39 16.44
CA GLY A 71 7.51 9.79 16.64
C GLY A 71 7.74 10.57 15.34
N THR A 72 7.87 11.87 15.49
CA THR A 72 8.26 12.83 14.44
C THR A 72 9.68 12.61 13.90
N THR A 73 10.30 11.47 14.20
CA THR A 73 11.65 11.13 13.73
C THR A 73 11.55 10.75 12.24
N PRO A 74 12.26 11.45 11.37
CA PRO A 74 12.30 11.10 9.95
C PRO A 74 12.77 9.66 9.75
N LEU A 75 12.22 9.00 8.75
CA LEU A 75 12.65 7.67 8.35
C LEU A 75 14.08 7.76 7.79
N THR A 76 15.01 6.99 8.35
CA THR A 76 16.42 7.01 7.97
C THR A 76 16.93 5.61 7.60
N GLY A 77 18.15 5.53 7.07
CA GLY A 77 18.78 4.28 6.67
C GLY A 77 18.07 3.61 5.48
N ALA A 78 18.19 2.31 5.36
CA ALA A 78 17.71 1.55 4.19
C ALA A 78 16.22 1.75 3.87
N ALA A 79 15.37 1.93 4.89
CA ALA A 79 13.96 2.20 4.70
C ALA A 79 13.70 3.61 4.16
N GLY A 80 14.46 4.62 4.63
CA GLY A 80 14.39 5.99 4.11
C GLY A 80 14.86 6.07 2.66
N GLU A 81 16.00 5.47 2.35
CA GLU A 81 16.52 5.39 0.99
C GLU A 81 15.54 4.71 0.03
N GLY A 82 14.90 3.63 0.49
CA GLY A 82 13.90 2.94 -0.30
C GLY A 82 12.63 3.77 -0.54
N LEU A 83 12.19 4.51 0.45
CA LEU A 83 11.07 5.45 0.33
C LEU A 83 11.39 6.52 -0.74
N GLU A 84 12.54 7.17 -0.64
CA GLU A 84 12.96 8.23 -1.57
C GLU A 84 13.13 7.70 -3.00
N GLU A 85 13.71 6.49 -3.15
CA GLU A 85 13.84 5.84 -4.46
C GLU A 85 12.45 5.62 -5.10
N LEU A 86 11.50 5.06 -4.37
CA LEU A 86 10.16 4.80 -4.88
C LEU A 86 9.40 6.10 -5.21
N ILE A 87 9.52 7.13 -4.38
CA ILE A 87 8.93 8.46 -4.64
C ILE A 87 9.52 9.06 -5.92
N SER A 88 10.83 9.00 -6.08
CA SER A 88 11.53 9.51 -7.26
C SER A 88 11.10 8.79 -8.53
N LEU A 89 11.00 7.46 -8.51
CA LEU A 89 10.57 6.66 -9.64
C LEU A 89 9.11 6.93 -10.04
N THR A 90 8.21 7.15 -9.08
CA THR A 90 6.82 7.53 -9.39
C THR A 90 6.73 8.93 -9.98
N ALA A 91 7.54 9.86 -9.53
CA ALA A 91 7.62 11.19 -10.12
C ALA A 91 8.15 11.14 -11.56
N ALA A 92 9.20 10.33 -11.81
CA ALA A 92 9.74 10.10 -13.16
C ALA A 92 8.72 9.43 -14.10
N ALA A 93 7.81 8.64 -13.54
CA ALA A 93 6.68 8.06 -14.28
C ALA A 93 5.56 9.06 -14.61
N GLY A 94 5.72 10.33 -14.24
CA GLY A 94 4.67 11.35 -14.45
C GLY A 94 3.51 11.29 -13.46
N THR A 95 3.63 10.51 -12.39
CA THR A 95 2.63 10.38 -11.31
C THR A 95 3.23 10.81 -9.96
N PRO A 96 3.60 12.09 -9.78
CA PRO A 96 4.20 12.55 -8.55
C PRO A 96 3.23 12.42 -7.38
N MET A 97 3.71 11.86 -6.29
CA MET A 97 2.92 11.72 -5.06
C MET A 97 2.73 13.07 -4.38
N SER A 98 1.51 13.36 -3.92
CA SER A 98 1.27 14.54 -3.08
C SER A 98 2.03 14.41 -1.75
N ILE A 99 2.39 15.54 -1.14
CA ILE A 99 3.07 15.57 0.17
C ILE A 99 2.27 14.77 1.22
N ARG A 100 0.93 14.82 1.15
CA ARG A 100 0.07 14.03 2.05
C ARG A 100 0.29 12.55 1.89
N VAL A 101 0.37 12.06 0.66
CA VAL A 101 0.60 10.63 0.35
C VAL A 101 2.00 10.23 0.79
N GLN A 102 3.01 11.05 0.53
CA GLN A 102 4.39 10.81 0.97
C GLN A 102 4.46 10.67 2.50
N LEU A 103 3.86 11.61 3.24
CA LEU A 103 3.79 11.54 4.70
C LEU A 103 2.98 10.33 5.21
N ALA A 104 1.91 9.96 4.52
CA ALA A 104 1.14 8.77 4.88
C ALA A 104 1.91 7.49 4.58
N PHE A 105 2.70 7.47 3.52
CA PHE A 105 3.58 6.36 3.17
C PHE A 105 4.70 6.21 4.22
N GLU A 106 5.40 7.29 4.55
CA GLU A 106 6.42 7.31 5.60
C GLU A 106 5.88 6.80 6.94
N LYS A 107 4.73 7.31 7.38
CA LYS A 107 4.07 6.85 8.61
C LYS A 107 3.70 5.38 8.57
N ALA A 108 3.28 4.86 7.42
CA ALA A 108 2.97 3.44 7.25
C ALA A 108 4.22 2.57 7.40
N VAL A 109 5.36 2.99 6.83
CA VAL A 109 6.64 2.31 7.00
C VAL A 109 7.08 2.35 8.45
N LEU A 110 7.08 3.53 9.09
CA LEU A 110 7.45 3.68 10.51
C LEU A 110 6.59 2.83 11.44
N GLY A 111 5.27 2.79 11.20
CA GLY A 111 4.36 1.95 11.98
C GLY A 111 4.51 0.46 11.74
N GLY A 112 4.95 0.06 10.55
CA GLY A 112 5.21 -1.34 10.20
C GLY A 112 6.51 -1.89 10.79
N LEU A 113 7.55 -1.05 10.91
CA LEU A 113 8.87 -1.48 11.38
C LEU A 113 8.87 -2.29 12.68
N PRO A 114 8.22 -1.86 13.77
CA PRO A 114 8.20 -2.65 15.00
C PRO A 114 7.47 -3.99 14.81
N VAL A 115 6.37 -3.99 14.05
CA VAL A 115 5.58 -5.19 13.79
C VAL A 115 6.41 -6.25 13.06
N PHE A 116 7.11 -5.84 12.01
CA PHE A 116 7.94 -6.76 11.20
C PHE A 116 9.22 -7.18 11.93
N ARG A 117 9.75 -6.38 12.87
CA ARG A 117 10.91 -6.78 13.68
C ARG A 117 10.60 -7.94 14.62
N GLU A 118 9.35 -8.07 15.03
CA GLU A 118 8.88 -9.12 15.94
C GLU A 118 8.41 -10.39 15.21
N ASP A 119 8.35 -10.37 13.88
CA ASP A 119 7.91 -11.55 13.10
C ASP A 119 9.07 -12.53 12.88
N PRO A 120 9.06 -13.71 13.58
CA PRO A 120 10.12 -14.69 13.44
C PRO A 120 10.11 -15.44 12.09
N LYS A 121 9.07 -15.28 11.28
CA LYS A 121 8.93 -15.93 9.97
C LYS A 121 9.32 -15.03 8.82
N LEU A 122 9.76 -13.82 9.10
CA LEU A 122 10.11 -12.85 8.08
C LEU A 122 11.42 -13.25 7.40
N GLU A 123 11.37 -13.52 6.10
CA GLU A 123 12.52 -13.89 5.28
C GLU A 123 13.33 -12.69 4.76
N GLN A 124 12.74 -11.50 4.84
CA GLN A 124 13.33 -10.23 4.38
C GLN A 124 13.61 -9.31 5.58
N SER A 125 14.32 -8.19 5.36
CA SER A 125 14.53 -7.23 6.42
C SER A 125 13.20 -6.59 6.87
N ALA A 126 13.06 -6.25 8.15
CA ALA A 126 11.87 -5.55 8.64
C ALA A 126 11.64 -4.21 7.90
N ALA A 127 12.71 -3.56 7.46
CA ALA A 127 12.65 -2.33 6.67
C ALA A 127 12.00 -2.57 5.30
N ASP A 128 12.45 -3.60 4.58
CA ASP A 128 11.90 -3.95 3.27
C ASP A 128 10.46 -4.47 3.37
N ALA A 129 10.14 -5.25 4.41
CA ALA A 129 8.78 -5.72 4.65
C ALA A 129 7.80 -4.56 4.94
N ALA A 130 8.22 -3.60 5.77
CA ALA A 130 7.42 -2.42 6.06
C ALA A 130 7.24 -1.55 4.81
N LEU A 131 8.32 -1.38 4.03
CA LEU A 131 8.30 -0.64 2.77
C LEU A 131 7.40 -1.32 1.73
N ASP A 132 7.49 -2.65 1.59
CA ASP A 132 6.67 -3.44 0.67
C ASP A 132 5.17 -3.32 0.98
N CYS A 133 4.79 -3.48 2.25
CA CYS A 133 3.41 -3.33 2.68
C CYS A 133 2.87 -1.90 2.44
N ALA A 134 3.68 -0.89 2.75
CA ALA A 134 3.32 0.50 2.58
C ALA A 134 3.25 0.88 1.09
N ALA A 135 4.20 0.44 0.25
CA ALA A 135 4.19 0.69 -1.19
C ALA A 135 2.95 0.07 -1.85
N ALA A 136 2.65 -1.19 -1.55
CA ALA A 136 1.49 -1.87 -2.10
C ALA A 136 0.16 -1.17 -1.76
N SER A 137 0.04 -0.55 -0.56
CA SER A 137 -1.21 0.02 -0.08
C SER A 137 -1.34 1.54 -0.25
N ARG A 138 -0.24 2.26 -0.41
CA ARG A 138 -0.21 3.72 -0.45
C ARG A 138 0.35 4.32 -1.73
N LEU A 139 1.28 3.61 -2.40
CA LEU A 139 1.90 4.09 -3.63
C LEU A 139 1.21 3.52 -4.87
N LEU A 140 1.11 2.19 -4.98
CA LEU A 140 0.59 1.56 -6.20
C LEU A 140 -0.83 2.02 -6.59
N PRO A 141 -1.77 2.27 -5.65
CA PRO A 141 -3.11 2.75 -6.01
C PRO A 141 -3.16 4.08 -6.76
N HIS A 142 -2.09 4.87 -6.69
CA HIS A 142 -1.99 6.14 -7.42
C HIS A 142 -1.47 5.99 -8.85
N LEU A 143 -0.96 4.81 -9.20
CA LEU A 143 -0.37 4.58 -10.50
C LEU A 143 -1.45 4.39 -11.56
N SER A 144 -1.48 5.30 -12.52
CA SER A 144 -2.27 5.17 -13.75
C SER A 144 -1.62 5.98 -14.87
N GLY A 145 -1.61 5.43 -16.06
CA GLY A 145 -1.03 6.10 -17.23
C GLY A 145 -1.14 5.24 -18.48
N ASN A 146 -0.62 5.74 -19.57
CA ASN A 146 -0.69 5.07 -20.86
C ASN A 146 0.61 5.21 -21.65
N GLY A 147 0.76 4.34 -22.63
CA GLY A 147 1.83 4.38 -23.61
C GLY A 147 3.14 3.72 -23.18
N PRO A 148 4.11 3.63 -24.11
CA PRO A 148 5.35 2.90 -23.92
C PRO A 148 6.27 3.53 -22.88
N ASP A 149 6.26 4.86 -22.76
CA ASP A 149 7.11 5.55 -21.77
C ASP A 149 6.64 5.27 -20.35
N TYR A 150 5.31 5.26 -20.13
CA TYR A 150 4.74 4.90 -18.85
C TYR A 150 5.01 3.44 -18.50
N ARG A 151 4.90 2.53 -19.48
CA ARG A 151 5.28 1.13 -19.32
C ARG A 151 6.75 0.99 -18.89
N SER A 152 7.65 1.71 -19.54
CA SER A 152 9.07 1.69 -19.20
C SER A 152 9.33 2.18 -17.77
N ALA A 153 8.61 3.20 -17.34
CA ALA A 153 8.68 3.70 -15.97
C ALA A 153 8.16 2.68 -14.94
N LEU A 154 7.08 1.95 -15.26
CA LEU A 154 6.60 0.84 -14.41
C LEU A 154 7.63 -0.30 -14.33
N VAL A 155 8.33 -0.61 -15.41
CA VAL A 155 9.42 -1.62 -15.39
C VAL A 155 10.55 -1.15 -14.49
N ASN A 156 10.96 0.10 -14.54
CA ASN A 156 11.97 0.65 -13.63
C ASN A 156 11.54 0.55 -12.15
N LEU A 157 10.27 0.78 -11.88
CA LEU A 157 9.71 0.61 -10.53
C LEU A 157 9.68 -0.87 -10.10
N LEU A 158 9.37 -1.77 -11.02
CA LEU A 158 9.41 -3.21 -10.80
C LEU A 158 10.84 -3.68 -10.50
N ASP A 159 11.84 -3.21 -11.26
CA ASP A 159 13.24 -3.54 -11.03
C ASP A 159 13.72 -3.05 -9.65
N ALA A 160 13.28 -1.87 -9.21
CA ALA A 160 13.56 -1.38 -7.86
C ALA A 160 12.92 -2.27 -6.80
N ALA A 161 11.67 -2.71 -7.02
CA ALA A 161 10.97 -3.61 -6.12
C ALA A 161 11.71 -4.97 -6.02
N HIS A 162 12.19 -5.53 -7.14
CA HIS A 162 12.99 -6.76 -7.15
C HIS A 162 14.32 -6.61 -6.41
N ARG A 163 15.08 -5.53 -6.68
CA ARG A 163 16.36 -5.27 -5.99
C ARG A 163 16.20 -5.21 -4.48
N ARG A 164 15.08 -4.64 -4.01
CA ARG A 164 14.76 -4.51 -2.58
C ARG A 164 13.96 -5.70 -2.02
N ARG A 165 13.68 -6.72 -2.83
CA ARG A 165 12.85 -7.86 -2.43
C ARG A 165 11.45 -7.47 -1.94
N LEU A 166 10.85 -6.44 -2.52
CA LEU A 166 9.48 -6.01 -2.23
C LEU A 166 8.50 -6.94 -2.97
N VAL A 167 8.33 -8.16 -2.45
CA VAL A 167 7.67 -9.27 -3.15
C VAL A 167 6.22 -8.95 -3.53
N ARG A 168 5.49 -8.32 -2.60
CA ARG A 168 4.08 -7.96 -2.82
C ARG A 168 3.96 -6.85 -3.86
N THR A 169 4.78 -5.82 -3.73
CA THR A 169 4.83 -4.69 -4.67
C THR A 169 5.20 -5.16 -6.07
N ALA A 170 6.22 -6.03 -6.20
CA ALA A 170 6.64 -6.60 -7.47
C ALA A 170 5.50 -7.39 -8.13
N GLY A 171 4.87 -8.33 -7.44
CA GLY A 171 3.76 -9.12 -8.00
C GLY A 171 2.55 -8.30 -8.43
N LEU A 172 2.24 -7.20 -7.71
CA LEU A 172 1.18 -6.28 -8.09
C LEU A 172 1.56 -5.47 -9.33
N LEU A 173 2.82 -5.01 -9.45
CA LEU A 173 3.33 -4.31 -10.64
C LEU A 173 3.35 -5.22 -11.86
N GLU A 174 3.80 -6.46 -11.74
CA GLU A 174 3.75 -7.46 -12.80
C GLU A 174 2.32 -7.66 -13.33
N THR A 175 1.37 -7.78 -12.40
CA THR A 175 -0.05 -7.90 -12.74
C THR A 175 -0.55 -6.65 -13.48
N MET A 176 -0.19 -5.45 -13.00
CA MET A 176 -0.56 -4.19 -13.62
C MET A 176 0.03 -4.06 -15.03
N ILE A 177 1.30 -4.37 -15.21
CA ILE A 177 1.97 -4.34 -16.52
C ILE A 177 1.30 -5.34 -17.47
N SER A 178 1.11 -6.58 -17.04
CA SER A 178 0.46 -7.61 -17.85
C SER A 178 -0.97 -7.25 -18.26
N ARG A 179 -1.74 -6.61 -17.38
CA ARG A 179 -3.09 -6.10 -17.72
C ARG A 179 -3.01 -4.97 -18.73
N GLY A 180 -2.12 -4.00 -18.53
CA GLY A 180 -1.94 -2.87 -19.41
C GLY A 180 -1.49 -3.26 -20.81
N ASP A 181 -0.60 -4.23 -20.94
CA ASP A 181 -0.15 -4.78 -22.22
C ASP A 181 -1.32 -5.40 -23.02
N ARG A 182 -2.32 -5.95 -22.33
CA ARG A 182 -3.56 -6.49 -22.95
C ARG A 182 -4.62 -5.42 -23.18
N ALA A 183 -4.55 -4.30 -22.46
CA ALA A 183 -5.52 -3.20 -22.50
C ALA A 183 -5.01 -2.02 -23.34
N LEU A 184 -4.44 -2.30 -24.52
CA LEU A 184 -3.95 -1.30 -25.50
C LEU A 184 -2.98 -0.28 -24.91
N GLY A 185 -2.21 -0.68 -23.89
CA GLY A 185 -1.20 0.19 -23.25
C GLY A 185 -1.77 1.16 -22.22
N TYR A 186 -2.96 0.92 -21.70
CA TYR A 186 -3.47 1.63 -20.53
C TYR A 186 -3.17 0.83 -19.25
N PHE A 187 -2.39 1.42 -18.37
CA PHE A 187 -1.93 0.82 -17.11
C PHE A 187 -2.64 1.50 -15.95
N SER A 188 -3.36 0.74 -15.15
CA SER A 188 -3.98 1.22 -13.91
C SER A 188 -3.88 0.13 -12.84
N PHE A 189 -3.71 0.58 -11.61
CA PHE A 189 -3.72 -0.33 -10.47
C PHE A 189 -5.15 -0.75 -10.11
N LEU A 190 -6.08 0.18 -10.19
CA LEU A 190 -7.52 0.02 -9.92
C LEU A 190 -8.33 0.00 -11.18
#